data_e0eab1d7a1dd597be9cdbb13f88374b2
#
_entry.id   e0eab1d7a1dd597be9cdbb13f88374b2
#
_cell.length_a   1.000
_cell.length_b   1.000
_cell.length_c   1.000
_cell.angle_alpha   90.00
_cell.angle_beta   90.00
_cell.angle_gamma   90.00
#
_symmetry.space_group_name_H-M   'P 1'
#
loop_
_entity.id
_entity.type
_entity.pdbx_description
1 polymer ?
#
loop_
_entity_poly.entity_id
_entity_poly.type
_entity_poly.pdbx_seq_one_letter_code
_entity_poly.pdbx_strand_id
1 'polypeptide(L)'
;MSYAQGVNETLYIKPEGAGGALNPATPWAPLRLISNSLTQSVEELESDELLPGRHQAESRSGTSSVSGDLEGELTFGTFDALIEAAFHGTWTSKTLADVTLSAAALDSSFSDSGNGFVDAGFVVGDVITVTGFSTAANNGRFKVATVVAGTITVTAENGDAVTLVDELAGEAVTIETDAVLKTGSTRRKFAILKHNEDIGRWLIYRGCEVNTVALDCPLQGKIGITFSVIGTKEEAYAFDPLTETLGQPTTTVMMSTFEGDLFEGGTGLNHATALNLSLENGMEAIYRLFSRDAYDIKLGRINVSGSLSAYIEDNRLKDKYLGETKTALGIVLTDGENAYRLDMSRAKLTTASEEGSGDDALTQNYDFRAFNDQAVGSEITITRIAA
;
A
#
# COMPACT_ATOMS: atom_id res chain seq x y z
N MET A 1 6.86 40.73 -6.30
CA MET A 1 7.05 39.72 -5.26
C MET A 1 6.23 38.52 -5.68
N SER A 2 6.87 37.37 -5.81
CA SER A 2 6.22 36.09 -6.06
C SER A 2 5.84 35.48 -4.69
N TYR A 3 4.63 34.92 -4.58
CA TYR A 3 4.21 34.16 -3.42
C TYR A 3 3.98 32.71 -3.86
N ALA A 4 4.20 31.75 -2.95
CA ALA A 4 4.00 30.35 -3.24
C ALA A 4 2.53 30.03 -3.50
N GLN A 5 2.26 29.22 -4.54
CA GLN A 5 0.94 28.72 -4.87
C GLN A 5 0.92 27.20 -4.70
N GLY A 6 -0.16 26.67 -4.14
CA GLY A 6 -0.28 25.22 -3.89
C GLY A 6 -0.19 24.37 -5.16
N VAL A 7 -0.58 24.91 -6.32
CA VAL A 7 -0.48 24.20 -7.60
C VAL A 7 0.97 23.95 -8.05
N ASN A 8 1.92 24.76 -7.55
CA ASN A 8 3.34 24.67 -7.85
C ASN A 8 4.15 24.05 -6.69
N GLU A 9 3.46 23.29 -5.83
CA GLU A 9 4.08 22.55 -4.75
C GLU A 9 4.20 21.08 -5.15
N THR A 10 5.42 20.55 -5.05
CA THR A 10 5.70 19.13 -5.32
C THR A 10 6.38 18.50 -4.12
N LEU A 11 5.95 17.29 -3.77
CA LEU A 11 6.58 16.48 -2.73
C LEU A 11 7.33 15.32 -3.37
N TYR A 12 8.49 15.04 -2.81
CA TYR A 12 9.35 13.92 -3.18
C TYR A 12 9.70 13.12 -1.93
N ILE A 13 9.83 11.81 -2.08
CA ILE A 13 10.28 10.93 -1.01
C ILE A 13 11.62 10.27 -1.36
N LYS A 14 12.41 10.02 -0.33
CA LYS A 14 13.65 9.24 -0.42
C LYS A 14 13.82 8.42 0.86
N PRO A 15 14.14 7.12 0.76
CA PRO A 15 14.42 6.32 1.95
C PRO A 15 15.62 6.87 2.74
N GLU A 16 15.48 6.91 4.06
CA GLU A 16 16.57 7.24 4.98
C GLU A 16 17.26 5.96 5.48
N GLY A 17 18.58 5.95 5.39
CA GLY A 17 19.42 4.94 6.00
C GLY A 17 19.63 5.15 7.49
N ALA A 18 20.50 4.35 8.09
CA ALA A 18 20.84 4.46 9.50
C ALA A 18 21.34 5.88 9.86
N GLY A 19 20.80 6.43 10.95
CA GLY A 19 21.13 7.78 11.40
C GLY A 19 20.59 8.91 10.50
N GLY A 20 19.60 8.63 9.65
CA GLY A 20 19.04 9.62 8.72
C GLY A 20 19.90 9.91 7.48
N ALA A 21 20.82 9.01 7.14
CA ALA A 21 21.67 9.18 5.96
C ALA A 21 20.85 9.08 4.66
N LEU A 22 21.05 10.03 3.75
CA LEU A 22 20.47 9.99 2.41
C LEU A 22 21.51 9.45 1.42
N ASN A 23 21.11 8.44 0.64
CA ASN A 23 21.96 7.94 -0.43
C ASN A 23 21.86 8.89 -1.64
N PRO A 24 22.93 9.59 -2.03
CA PRO A 24 22.88 10.51 -3.16
C PRO A 24 22.58 9.81 -4.50
N ALA A 25 22.95 8.54 -4.65
CA ALA A 25 22.70 7.78 -5.87
C ALA A 25 21.21 7.38 -6.05
N THR A 26 20.40 7.41 -4.99
CA THR A 26 18.96 7.15 -5.08
C THR A 26 18.24 8.43 -5.50
N PRO A 27 17.46 8.44 -6.59
CA PRO A 27 16.70 9.62 -6.97
C PRO A 27 15.60 9.92 -5.95
N TRP A 28 15.19 11.17 -5.85
CA TRP A 28 14.01 11.59 -5.13
C TRP A 28 12.77 11.17 -5.93
N ALA A 29 11.93 10.31 -5.38
CA ALA A 29 10.72 9.84 -6.05
C ALA A 29 9.58 10.86 -5.85
N PRO A 30 9.03 11.43 -6.93
CA PRO A 30 7.92 12.35 -6.82
C PRO A 30 6.62 11.63 -6.42
N LEU A 31 5.81 12.28 -5.59
CA LEU A 31 4.49 11.82 -5.21
C LEU A 31 3.42 12.55 -6.03
N ARG A 32 2.44 11.81 -6.53
CA ARG A 32 1.26 12.34 -7.23
C ARG A 32 0.15 12.59 -6.21
N LEU A 33 0.18 13.76 -5.57
CA LEU A 33 -0.75 14.13 -4.51
C LEU A 33 -1.82 15.09 -5.01
N ILE A 34 -3.00 15.03 -4.40
CA ILE A 34 -4.08 16.02 -4.51
C ILE A 34 -3.84 17.12 -3.47
N SER A 35 -3.49 16.72 -2.25
CA SER A 35 -3.24 17.63 -1.15
C SER A 35 -2.19 17.09 -0.17
N ASN A 36 -1.63 17.97 0.65
CA ASN A 36 -0.83 17.58 1.79
C ASN A 36 -1.00 18.59 2.93
N SER A 37 -0.94 18.09 4.15
CA SER A 37 -0.99 18.90 5.36
C SER A 37 0.29 18.77 6.20
N LEU A 38 1.35 18.13 5.65
CA LEU A 38 2.58 17.88 6.38
C LEU A 38 3.25 19.18 6.82
N THR A 39 3.41 19.33 8.14
CA THR A 39 3.98 20.51 8.77
C THR A 39 4.64 20.19 10.08
N GLN A 40 5.54 21.07 10.52
CA GLN A 40 6.06 21.08 11.88
C GLN A 40 5.22 22.01 12.75
N SER A 41 4.77 21.53 13.89
CA SER A 41 4.16 22.32 14.96
C SER A 41 5.11 22.36 16.17
N VAL A 42 5.07 23.48 16.89
CA VAL A 42 5.86 23.67 18.11
C VAL A 42 4.88 23.97 19.24
N GLU A 43 4.96 23.17 20.32
CA GLU A 43 4.16 23.41 21.52
C GLU A 43 4.59 24.70 22.20
N GLU A 44 3.66 25.43 22.79
CA GLU A 44 3.93 26.60 23.59
C GLU A 44 3.78 26.24 25.09
N LEU A 45 4.85 26.49 25.86
CA LEU A 45 4.86 26.33 27.30
C LEU A 45 4.58 27.68 27.95
N GLU A 46 3.38 27.82 28.48
CA GLU A 46 2.98 29.00 29.23
C GLU A 46 3.49 28.91 30.68
N SER A 47 3.80 30.05 31.27
CA SER A 47 4.20 30.11 32.68
C SER A 47 2.98 30.22 33.59
N ASP A 48 2.92 29.39 34.62
CA ASP A 48 1.91 29.43 35.66
C ASP A 48 2.22 30.47 36.75
N GLU A 49 3.20 31.35 36.52
CA GLU A 49 3.61 32.37 37.49
C GLU A 49 2.47 33.36 37.75
N LEU A 50 2.17 33.56 39.04
CA LEU A 50 1.13 34.52 39.46
C LEU A 50 1.72 35.93 39.48
N LEU A 51 1.43 36.72 38.46
CA LEU A 51 1.79 38.12 38.39
C LEU A 51 0.69 39.00 39.05
N PRO A 52 1.10 40.11 39.73
CA PRO A 52 0.14 41.04 40.30
C PRO A 52 -0.77 41.67 39.18
N GLY A 53 -2.06 41.68 39.44
CA GLY A 53 -3.02 42.17 38.44
C GLY A 53 -3.59 41.08 37.57
N ARG A 54 -3.89 41.38 36.32
CA ARG A 54 -4.47 40.44 35.33
C ARG A 54 -3.49 40.17 34.20
N HIS A 55 -2.21 40.08 34.50
CA HIS A 55 -1.16 39.93 33.51
C HIS A 55 -0.76 38.48 33.39
N GLN A 56 -0.45 38.04 32.17
CA GLN A 56 0.10 36.75 31.85
C GLN A 56 1.64 36.82 31.80
N ALA A 57 2.32 35.79 32.30
CA ALA A 57 3.75 35.70 32.23
C ALA A 57 4.23 35.30 30.83
N GLU A 58 5.52 35.29 30.62
CA GLU A 58 6.16 34.96 29.33
C GLU A 58 6.01 33.45 29.02
N SER A 59 5.81 33.14 27.74
CA SER A 59 5.79 31.76 27.26
C SER A 59 7.12 31.35 26.62
N ARG A 60 7.34 30.05 26.49
CA ARG A 60 8.51 29.46 25.80
C ARG A 60 8.09 28.35 24.84
N SER A 61 8.83 28.18 23.77
CA SER A 61 8.65 27.04 22.85
C SER A 61 9.03 25.73 23.51
N GLY A 62 8.11 24.79 23.51
CA GLY A 62 8.24 23.42 24.01
C GLY A 62 8.75 22.43 22.96
N THR A 63 8.14 21.25 22.94
CA THR A 63 8.44 20.17 21.97
C THR A 63 7.94 20.50 20.58
N SER A 64 8.68 20.05 19.57
CA SER A 64 8.26 20.13 18.18
C SER A 64 7.80 18.76 17.67
N SER A 65 6.73 18.74 16.89
CA SER A 65 6.21 17.55 16.23
C SER A 65 6.04 17.80 14.74
N VAL A 66 6.34 16.80 13.93
CA VAL A 66 6.06 16.79 12.49
C VAL A 66 4.98 15.76 12.24
N SER A 67 3.88 16.21 11.65
CA SER A 67 2.79 15.31 11.26
C SER A 67 1.96 15.93 10.15
N GLY A 68 1.22 15.09 9.45
CA GLY A 68 0.28 15.51 8.42
C GLY A 68 -0.11 14.37 7.51
N ASP A 69 -1.07 14.66 6.64
CA ASP A 69 -1.63 13.71 5.70
C ASP A 69 -1.14 14.02 4.29
N LEU A 70 -0.89 12.96 3.54
CA LEU A 70 -0.57 12.97 2.11
C LEU A 70 -1.73 12.30 1.40
N GLU A 71 -2.52 13.06 0.66
CA GLU A 71 -3.69 12.58 -0.05
C GLU A 71 -3.43 12.47 -1.54
N GLY A 72 -3.81 11.35 -2.15
CA GLY A 72 -3.65 11.10 -3.57
C GLY A 72 -4.79 10.29 -4.17
N GLU A 73 -4.80 10.19 -5.48
CA GLU A 73 -5.60 9.22 -6.22
C GLU A 73 -4.79 7.93 -6.35
N LEU A 74 -5.39 6.78 -6.04
CA LEU A 74 -4.70 5.52 -6.15
C LEU A 74 -4.30 5.24 -7.60
N THR A 75 -3.01 5.08 -7.82
CA THR A 75 -2.41 4.72 -9.10
C THR A 75 -1.41 3.60 -8.91
N PHE A 76 -1.29 2.72 -9.87
CA PHE A 76 -0.38 1.57 -9.79
C PHE A 76 1.09 2.03 -9.72
N GLY A 77 1.82 1.51 -8.74
CA GLY A 77 3.26 1.74 -8.58
C GLY A 77 3.68 3.06 -7.92
N THR A 78 2.81 4.09 -7.89
CA THR A 78 3.17 5.41 -7.35
C THR A 78 3.43 5.38 -5.85
N PHE A 79 2.59 4.68 -5.12
CA PHE A 79 2.58 4.68 -3.66
C PHE A 79 3.15 3.40 -3.04
N ASP A 80 3.72 2.49 -3.85
CA ASP A 80 4.20 1.19 -3.38
C ASP A 80 5.17 1.29 -2.20
N ALA A 81 6.08 2.27 -2.21
CA ALA A 81 7.02 2.48 -1.11
C ALA A 81 6.34 2.94 0.19
N LEU A 82 5.30 3.78 0.09
CA LEU A 82 4.52 4.23 1.24
C LEU A 82 3.59 3.13 1.76
N ILE A 83 2.98 2.34 0.86
CA ILE A 83 2.17 1.16 1.23
C ILE A 83 3.06 0.13 1.94
N GLU A 84 4.25 -0.16 1.40
CA GLU A 84 5.22 -1.05 2.02
C GLU A 84 5.64 -0.58 3.42
N ALA A 85 5.82 0.73 3.59
CA ALA A 85 6.13 1.32 4.89
C ALA A 85 4.96 1.22 5.88
N ALA A 86 3.73 1.49 5.44
CA ALA A 86 2.53 1.38 6.27
C ALA A 86 2.30 -0.05 6.76
N PHE A 87 2.60 -1.05 5.95
CA PHE A 87 2.49 -2.47 6.30
C PHE A 87 3.66 -2.97 7.16
N HIS A 88 4.76 -2.22 7.26
CA HIS A 88 6.01 -2.69 7.87
C HIS A 88 6.47 -4.05 7.33
N GLY A 89 5.99 -4.42 6.16
CA GLY A 89 6.31 -5.64 5.44
C GLY A 89 7.41 -5.45 4.40
N THR A 90 7.55 -6.39 3.50
CA THR A 90 8.38 -6.28 2.30
C THR A 90 7.64 -6.96 1.15
N TRP A 91 7.62 -6.32 0.00
CA TRP A 91 7.12 -6.96 -1.21
C TRP A 91 7.94 -8.21 -1.52
N THR A 92 7.28 -9.33 -1.64
CA THR A 92 7.92 -10.63 -1.92
C THR A 92 7.24 -11.30 -3.09
N SER A 93 8.03 -11.76 -4.04
CA SER A 93 7.61 -12.65 -5.13
C SER A 93 8.49 -13.90 -5.11
N LYS A 94 7.99 -14.99 -5.66
CA LYS A 94 8.79 -16.18 -5.96
C LYS A 94 9.28 -16.00 -7.37
N THR A 95 10.58 -16.14 -7.59
CA THR A 95 11.18 -15.89 -8.89
C THR A 95 12.18 -16.99 -9.22
N LEU A 96 12.10 -17.52 -10.44
CA LEU A 96 13.11 -18.37 -11.06
C LEU A 96 13.49 -17.74 -12.40
N ALA A 97 14.74 -17.30 -12.52
CA ALA A 97 15.27 -16.71 -13.73
C ALA A 97 16.50 -17.50 -14.16
N ASP A 98 16.42 -18.23 -15.25
CA ASP A 98 17.52 -19.08 -15.73
C ASP A 98 17.45 -19.26 -17.26
N VAL A 99 18.59 -19.63 -17.84
CA VAL A 99 18.73 -20.06 -19.24
C VAL A 99 18.43 -21.56 -19.42
N THR A 100 18.22 -22.29 -18.34
CA THR A 100 17.90 -23.73 -18.33
C THR A 100 16.40 -24.01 -18.46
N LEU A 101 15.58 -22.96 -18.49
CA LEU A 101 14.13 -23.07 -18.64
C LEU A 101 13.73 -23.42 -20.07
N SER A 102 12.78 -24.33 -20.22
CA SER A 102 12.20 -24.79 -21.48
C SER A 102 10.68 -24.92 -21.36
N ALA A 103 9.97 -24.86 -22.48
CA ALA A 103 8.53 -25.06 -22.55
C ALA A 103 8.19 -26.33 -23.33
N ALA A 104 7.16 -27.07 -22.90
CA ALA A 104 6.67 -28.26 -23.56
C ALA A 104 5.15 -28.19 -23.78
N ALA A 105 4.75 -28.38 -25.03
CA ALA A 105 3.35 -28.30 -25.45
C ALA A 105 2.50 -29.47 -24.96
N LEU A 106 3.06 -30.68 -24.93
CA LEU A 106 2.30 -31.91 -24.66
C LEU A 106 1.63 -31.90 -23.29
N ASP A 107 2.35 -31.45 -22.27
CA ASP A 107 1.89 -31.46 -20.87
C ASP A 107 1.58 -30.04 -20.36
N SER A 108 1.59 -29.01 -21.24
CA SER A 108 1.48 -27.61 -20.85
C SER A 108 2.40 -27.27 -19.68
N SER A 109 3.69 -27.52 -19.84
CA SER A 109 4.67 -27.47 -18.75
C SER A 109 5.87 -26.57 -19.07
N PHE A 110 6.44 -26.01 -18.01
CA PHE A 110 7.76 -25.41 -18.00
C PHE A 110 8.71 -26.32 -17.23
N SER A 111 9.88 -26.59 -17.79
CA SER A 111 10.89 -27.45 -17.18
C SER A 111 12.19 -26.69 -16.96
N ASP A 112 12.83 -26.97 -15.83
CA ASP A 112 14.12 -26.43 -15.46
C ASP A 112 15.10 -27.60 -15.19
N SER A 113 16.16 -27.70 -15.97
CA SER A 113 17.20 -28.71 -15.74
C SER A 113 18.01 -28.48 -14.46
N GLY A 114 17.95 -27.27 -13.89
CA GLY A 114 18.52 -26.92 -12.59
C GLY A 114 17.69 -27.41 -11.39
N ASN A 115 16.43 -27.84 -11.61
CA ASN A 115 15.48 -28.26 -10.56
C ASN A 115 15.11 -27.17 -9.56
N GLY A 116 15.04 -25.90 -9.99
CA GLY A 116 14.88 -24.73 -9.12
C GLY A 116 13.46 -24.43 -8.64
N PHE A 117 12.39 -25.05 -9.19
CA PHE A 117 11.01 -24.66 -8.87
C PHE A 117 10.63 -24.82 -7.41
N VAL A 118 10.99 -25.96 -6.80
CA VAL A 118 10.69 -26.19 -5.37
C VAL A 118 11.54 -25.29 -4.48
N ASP A 119 12.81 -25.09 -4.82
CA ASP A 119 13.73 -24.25 -4.06
C ASP A 119 13.34 -22.76 -4.16
N ALA A 120 12.80 -22.31 -5.29
CA ALA A 120 12.22 -20.99 -5.47
C ALA A 120 10.87 -20.81 -4.73
N GLY A 121 10.32 -21.92 -4.21
CA GLY A 121 9.14 -21.91 -3.35
C GLY A 121 7.80 -21.90 -4.10
N PHE A 122 7.76 -22.21 -5.40
CA PHE A 122 6.50 -22.33 -6.14
C PHE A 122 5.61 -23.43 -5.56
N VAL A 123 4.31 -23.19 -5.53
CA VAL A 123 3.29 -24.14 -5.07
C VAL A 123 2.11 -24.20 -6.04
N VAL A 124 1.36 -25.28 -5.94
CA VAL A 124 0.10 -25.44 -6.70
C VAL A 124 -0.87 -24.31 -6.37
N GLY A 125 -1.42 -23.69 -7.41
CA GLY A 125 -2.35 -22.57 -7.30
C GLY A 125 -1.70 -21.19 -7.41
N ASP A 126 -0.37 -21.09 -7.41
CA ASP A 126 0.31 -19.82 -7.70
C ASP A 126 -0.08 -19.34 -9.11
N VAL A 127 -0.33 -18.03 -9.23
CA VAL A 127 -0.38 -17.35 -10.52
C VAL A 127 1.02 -16.84 -10.81
N ILE A 128 1.53 -17.18 -11.99
CA ILE A 128 2.88 -16.84 -12.44
C ILE A 128 2.83 -16.03 -13.72
N THR A 129 3.76 -15.12 -13.86
CA THR A 129 4.07 -14.42 -15.11
C THR A 129 5.36 -15.01 -15.67
N VAL A 130 5.32 -15.43 -16.94
CA VAL A 130 6.45 -15.98 -17.68
C VAL A 130 6.86 -15.00 -18.75
N THR A 131 8.15 -14.68 -18.81
CA THR A 131 8.74 -13.77 -19.79
C THR A 131 10.08 -14.27 -20.27
N GLY A 132 10.48 -13.89 -21.49
CA GLY A 132 11.81 -14.17 -22.02
C GLY A 132 11.88 -15.30 -23.04
N PHE A 133 10.81 -16.08 -23.25
CA PHE A 133 10.75 -17.01 -24.37
C PHE A 133 10.62 -16.27 -25.71
N SER A 134 11.26 -16.77 -26.77
CA SER A 134 11.12 -16.22 -28.12
C SER A 134 9.73 -16.45 -28.68
N THR A 135 9.10 -17.55 -28.31
CA THR A 135 7.73 -17.89 -28.71
C THR A 135 6.71 -17.15 -27.82
N ALA A 136 5.97 -16.22 -28.41
CA ALA A 136 5.01 -15.40 -27.66
C ALA A 136 3.96 -16.22 -26.88
N ALA A 137 3.56 -17.39 -27.37
CA ALA A 137 2.61 -18.27 -26.69
C ALA A 137 3.10 -18.85 -25.36
N ASN A 138 4.42 -18.86 -25.13
CA ASN A 138 5.04 -19.34 -23.92
C ASN A 138 5.21 -18.22 -22.86
N ASN A 139 4.98 -16.96 -23.25
CA ASN A 139 5.02 -15.82 -22.37
C ASN A 139 3.59 -15.43 -21.96
N GLY A 140 3.44 -14.90 -20.74
CA GLY A 140 2.16 -14.44 -20.22
C GLY A 140 1.84 -14.97 -18.83
N ARG A 141 0.57 -14.91 -18.47
CA ARG A 141 0.09 -15.29 -17.14
C ARG A 141 -0.51 -16.69 -17.16
N PHE A 142 -0.08 -17.49 -16.20
CA PHE A 142 -0.50 -18.89 -16.06
C PHE A 142 -0.75 -19.21 -14.58
N LYS A 143 -1.58 -20.22 -14.34
CA LYS A 143 -1.80 -20.78 -13.00
C LYS A 143 -1.08 -22.13 -12.88
N VAL A 144 -0.34 -22.31 -11.82
CA VAL A 144 0.41 -23.56 -11.55
C VAL A 144 -0.57 -24.66 -11.13
N ALA A 145 -0.60 -25.75 -11.89
CA ALA A 145 -1.43 -26.91 -11.63
C ALA A 145 -0.67 -28.00 -10.84
N THR A 146 0.60 -28.22 -11.15
CA THR A 146 1.47 -29.15 -10.39
C THR A 146 2.87 -28.58 -10.25
N VAL A 147 3.58 -28.96 -9.19
CA VAL A 147 4.97 -28.56 -8.95
C VAL A 147 5.80 -29.77 -8.56
N VAL A 148 6.90 -29.97 -9.25
CA VAL A 148 8.01 -30.83 -8.83
C VAL A 148 9.31 -30.05 -9.04
N ALA A 149 10.43 -30.53 -8.51
CA ALA A 149 11.70 -29.79 -8.52
C ALA A 149 12.08 -29.27 -9.93
N GLY A 150 12.00 -30.11 -10.95
CA GLY A 150 12.39 -29.76 -12.32
C GLY A 150 11.27 -29.40 -13.27
N THR A 151 10.00 -29.38 -12.84
CA THR A 151 8.87 -29.13 -13.77
C THR A 151 7.68 -28.59 -13.05
N ILE A 152 7.01 -27.60 -13.67
CA ILE A 152 5.66 -27.14 -13.31
C ILE A 152 4.74 -27.35 -14.50
N THR A 153 3.51 -27.82 -14.27
CA THR A 153 2.44 -27.79 -15.27
C THR A 153 1.53 -26.59 -15.01
N VAL A 154 0.98 -26.02 -16.06
CA VAL A 154 0.22 -24.79 -15.99
C VAL A 154 -1.13 -24.89 -16.71
N THR A 155 -2.06 -24.04 -16.26
CA THR A 155 -3.36 -23.78 -16.87
C THR A 155 -3.52 -22.26 -17.05
N ALA A 156 -4.55 -21.83 -17.73
CA ALA A 156 -4.99 -20.44 -17.66
C ALA A 156 -5.42 -20.10 -16.22
N GLU A 157 -5.49 -18.82 -15.87
CA GLU A 157 -5.87 -18.38 -14.52
C GLU A 157 -7.26 -18.90 -14.08
N ASN A 158 -8.18 -18.99 -15.05
CA ASN A 158 -9.53 -19.55 -14.83
C ASN A 158 -9.56 -21.10 -14.73
N GLY A 159 -8.42 -21.77 -14.92
CA GLY A 159 -8.28 -23.21 -14.88
C GLY A 159 -8.45 -23.92 -16.22
N ASP A 160 -8.70 -23.20 -17.31
CA ASP A 160 -8.77 -23.76 -18.64
C ASP A 160 -7.42 -24.27 -19.13
N ALA A 161 -7.44 -25.18 -20.12
CA ALA A 161 -6.22 -25.67 -20.75
C ALA A 161 -5.52 -24.54 -21.53
N VAL A 162 -4.20 -24.48 -21.43
CA VAL A 162 -3.36 -23.58 -22.25
C VAL A 162 -2.61 -24.37 -23.32
N THR A 163 -2.27 -23.70 -24.40
CA THR A 163 -1.48 -24.28 -25.47
C THR A 163 -0.11 -23.59 -25.48
N LEU A 164 0.89 -24.27 -24.90
CA LEU A 164 2.28 -23.89 -25.05
C LEU A 164 2.85 -24.44 -26.34
N VAL A 165 4.01 -23.98 -26.73
CA VAL A 165 4.77 -24.43 -27.90
C VAL A 165 6.11 -24.98 -27.41
N ASP A 166 6.54 -26.09 -27.97
CA ASP A 166 7.84 -26.69 -27.61
C ASP A 166 8.97 -25.68 -27.88
N GLU A 167 9.72 -25.35 -26.83
CA GLU A 167 10.85 -24.45 -26.90
C GLU A 167 11.97 -24.92 -25.97
N LEU A 168 13.16 -25.06 -26.55
CA LEU A 168 14.33 -25.57 -25.81
C LEU A 168 14.91 -24.46 -24.93
N ALA A 169 15.60 -24.91 -23.87
CA ALA A 169 16.40 -24.04 -23.03
C ALA A 169 17.52 -23.33 -23.81
N GLY A 170 17.92 -22.17 -23.34
CA GLY A 170 19.00 -21.35 -23.93
C GLY A 170 18.72 -19.85 -23.90
N GLU A 171 17.50 -19.46 -23.60
CA GLU A 171 17.09 -18.07 -23.45
C GLU A 171 17.04 -17.66 -21.97
N ALA A 172 17.19 -16.37 -21.69
CA ALA A 172 17.04 -15.83 -20.34
C ALA A 172 15.55 -15.70 -20.03
N VAL A 173 14.97 -16.76 -19.47
CA VAL A 173 13.53 -16.81 -19.11
C VAL A 173 13.37 -16.49 -17.65
N THR A 174 12.35 -15.72 -17.32
CA THR A 174 11.94 -15.43 -15.94
C THR A 174 10.52 -15.93 -15.71
N ILE A 175 10.34 -16.69 -14.64
CA ILE A 175 9.04 -17.12 -14.10
C ILE A 175 8.92 -16.54 -12.71
N GLU A 176 7.91 -15.72 -12.50
CA GLU A 176 7.70 -15.09 -11.19
C GLU A 176 6.22 -15.04 -10.80
N THR A 177 5.95 -15.05 -9.49
CA THR A 177 4.60 -14.80 -8.98
C THR A 177 4.37 -13.31 -8.81
N ASP A 178 3.09 -12.92 -8.74
CA ASP A 178 2.72 -11.60 -8.29
C ASP A 178 3.37 -11.28 -6.94
N ALA A 179 3.80 -10.04 -6.77
CA ALA A 179 4.40 -9.59 -5.52
C ALA A 179 3.33 -9.44 -4.44
N VAL A 180 3.58 -10.03 -3.29
CA VAL A 180 2.68 -10.01 -2.12
C VAL A 180 3.33 -9.23 -0.99
N LEU A 181 2.57 -8.35 -0.38
CA LEU A 181 2.92 -7.61 0.83
C LEU A 181 2.06 -8.08 1.99
N LYS A 182 2.69 -8.39 3.11
CA LYS A 182 2.05 -8.76 4.38
C LYS A 182 2.43 -7.77 5.46
N THR A 183 1.61 -7.69 6.51
CA THR A 183 1.96 -6.93 7.71
C THR A 183 3.20 -7.54 8.39
N GLY A 184 4.11 -6.70 8.83
CA GLY A 184 5.39 -7.13 9.38
C GLY A 184 5.89 -6.21 10.50
N SER A 185 7.22 -6.13 10.65
CA SER A 185 7.89 -5.30 11.68
C SER A 185 9.06 -4.49 11.13
N THR A 186 9.25 -4.47 9.82
CA THR A 186 10.35 -3.74 9.17
C THR A 186 10.03 -2.26 9.09
N ARG A 187 10.68 -1.46 9.93
CA ARG A 187 10.51 0.01 9.92
C ARG A 187 11.23 0.63 8.72
N ARG A 188 10.56 1.55 8.08
CA ARG A 188 11.11 2.35 6.97
C ARG A 188 10.92 3.82 7.25
N LYS A 189 12.05 4.53 7.32
CA LYS A 189 12.08 5.98 7.46
C LYS A 189 12.31 6.63 6.11
N PHE A 190 11.64 7.76 5.90
CA PHE A 190 11.79 8.57 4.70
C PHE A 190 12.17 9.99 5.07
N ALA A 191 12.95 10.60 4.19
CA ALA A 191 12.97 12.03 4.06
C ALA A 191 11.89 12.43 3.04
N ILE A 192 11.08 13.43 3.38
CA ILE A 192 10.09 14.02 2.47
C ILE A 192 10.58 15.42 2.13
N LEU A 193 10.81 15.65 0.85
CA LEU A 193 11.29 16.93 0.32
C LEU A 193 10.12 17.68 -0.30
N LYS A 194 9.86 18.89 0.18
CA LYS A 194 8.81 19.79 -0.29
C LYS A 194 9.42 20.92 -1.09
N HIS A 195 9.03 21.06 -2.34
CA HIS A 195 9.47 22.10 -3.25
C HIS A 195 8.33 23.05 -3.60
N ASN A 196 8.53 24.33 -3.32
CA ASN A 196 7.67 25.41 -3.81
C ASN A 196 8.39 26.10 -4.98
N GLU A 197 8.04 25.73 -6.21
CA GLU A 197 8.73 26.15 -7.44
C GLU A 197 8.71 27.67 -7.63
N ASP A 198 7.57 28.33 -7.33
CA ASP A 198 7.37 29.79 -7.50
C ASP A 198 8.41 30.66 -6.80
N ILE A 199 8.91 30.21 -5.67
CA ILE A 199 9.82 30.94 -4.80
C ILE A 199 11.16 30.23 -4.61
N GLY A 200 11.35 29.07 -5.27
CA GLY A 200 12.58 28.27 -5.17
C GLY A 200 12.87 27.78 -3.75
N ARG A 201 11.82 27.54 -2.94
CA ARG A 201 11.96 27.11 -1.54
C ARG A 201 11.95 25.60 -1.45
N TRP A 202 12.95 25.07 -0.75
CA TRP A 202 13.06 23.66 -0.41
C TRP A 202 12.99 23.45 1.09
N LEU A 203 12.12 22.56 1.53
CA LEU A 203 12.02 22.10 2.91
C LEU A 203 12.17 20.58 2.93
N ILE A 204 12.83 20.06 3.96
CA ILE A 204 12.96 18.63 4.17
C ILE A 204 12.39 18.25 5.53
N TYR A 205 11.53 17.24 5.53
CA TYR A 205 11.02 16.58 6.71
C TYR A 205 11.80 15.29 6.91
N ARG A 206 12.34 15.09 8.10
CA ARG A 206 13.26 13.99 8.40
C ARG A 206 12.62 12.94 9.29
N GLY A 207 13.10 11.70 9.13
CA GLY A 207 12.67 10.58 9.96
C GLY A 207 11.18 10.31 9.85
N CYS A 208 10.58 10.54 8.67
CA CYS A 208 9.15 10.35 8.44
C CYS A 208 8.82 8.87 8.34
N GLU A 209 7.81 8.43 9.10
CA GLU A 209 7.24 7.08 9.06
C GLU A 209 5.73 7.16 8.81
N VAL A 210 5.18 6.18 8.12
CA VAL A 210 3.75 6.12 7.81
C VAL A 210 3.00 5.48 8.96
N ASN A 211 2.17 6.25 9.64
CA ASN A 211 1.33 5.76 10.75
C ASN A 211 0.05 5.10 10.25
N THR A 212 -0.61 5.70 9.28
CA THR A 212 -1.90 5.21 8.77
C THR A 212 -1.90 5.21 7.25
N VAL A 213 -2.49 4.20 6.65
CA VAL A 213 -2.93 4.22 5.26
C VAL A 213 -4.42 3.98 5.22
N ALA A 214 -5.15 4.87 4.56
CA ALA A 214 -6.58 4.76 4.36
C ALA A 214 -6.92 4.76 2.87
N LEU A 215 -7.85 3.88 2.49
CA LEU A 215 -8.44 3.80 1.16
C LEU A 215 -9.90 4.20 1.25
N ASP A 216 -10.35 5.03 0.32
CA ASP A 216 -11.74 5.46 0.17
C ASP A 216 -12.24 5.09 -1.22
N CYS A 217 -13.25 4.21 -1.26
CA CYS A 217 -13.91 3.74 -2.47
C CYS A 217 -15.37 4.18 -2.45
N PRO A 218 -15.71 5.37 -2.97
CA PRO A 218 -17.08 5.88 -3.03
C PRO A 218 -17.90 5.15 -4.10
N LEU A 219 -19.21 5.26 -4.06
CA LEU A 219 -20.12 4.62 -5.04
C LEU A 219 -19.77 4.96 -6.49
N GLN A 220 -19.40 6.20 -6.75
CA GLN A 220 -19.04 6.69 -8.07
C GLN A 220 -17.88 7.67 -7.95
N GLY A 221 -16.74 7.30 -8.47
CA GLY A 221 -15.60 8.20 -8.41
C GLY A 221 -14.25 7.53 -8.52
N LYS A 222 -13.27 8.26 -8.06
CA LYS A 222 -11.88 7.84 -7.99
C LYS A 222 -11.61 7.20 -6.65
N ILE A 223 -10.72 6.22 -6.63
CA ILE A 223 -10.26 5.61 -5.39
C ILE A 223 -9.22 6.55 -4.76
N GLY A 224 -9.56 7.05 -3.57
CA GLY A 224 -8.68 7.89 -2.77
C GLY A 224 -7.73 7.06 -1.93
N ILE A 225 -6.50 7.56 -1.76
CA ILE A 225 -5.53 7.00 -0.82
C ILE A 225 -4.94 8.13 0.03
N THR A 226 -4.93 7.93 1.34
CA THR A 226 -4.39 8.89 2.31
C THR A 226 -3.36 8.22 3.19
N PHE A 227 -2.21 8.85 3.35
CA PHE A 227 -1.15 8.41 4.26
C PHE A 227 -0.98 9.45 5.36
N SER A 228 -1.23 9.07 6.62
CA SER A 228 -0.87 9.92 7.76
C SER A 228 0.58 9.62 8.15
N VAL A 229 1.39 10.66 8.17
CA VAL A 229 2.84 10.61 8.39
C VAL A 229 3.20 11.29 9.69
N ILE A 230 4.14 10.69 10.42
CA ILE A 230 4.78 11.28 11.60
C ILE A 230 6.27 11.38 11.30
N GLY A 231 6.87 12.55 11.58
CA GLY A 231 8.29 12.81 11.39
C GLY A 231 8.98 13.32 12.64
N THR A 232 10.28 13.52 12.57
CA THR A 232 11.08 13.98 13.72
C THR A 232 11.37 15.47 13.69
N LYS A 233 11.62 16.06 12.53
CA LYS A 233 11.93 17.49 12.37
C LYS A 233 11.73 18.00 10.94
N GLU A 234 11.57 19.32 10.82
CA GLU A 234 11.60 20.06 9.55
C GLU A 234 12.87 20.90 9.47
N GLU A 235 13.48 20.99 8.31
CA GLU A 235 14.67 21.82 8.05
C GLU A 235 14.54 22.52 6.69
N ALA A 236 15.17 23.70 6.57
CA ALA A 236 15.43 24.26 5.25
C ALA A 236 16.46 23.38 4.51
N TYR A 237 16.22 23.13 3.24
CA TYR A 237 17.08 22.26 2.45
C TYR A 237 17.71 23.00 1.28
N ALA A 238 19.00 22.77 1.04
CA ALA A 238 19.72 23.28 -0.11
C ALA A 238 19.85 22.13 -1.14
N PHE A 239 18.87 22.04 -2.05
CA PHE A 239 18.90 21.04 -3.12
C PHE A 239 20.03 21.36 -4.10
N ASP A 240 20.90 20.38 -4.36
CA ASP A 240 22.00 20.50 -5.30
C ASP A 240 21.78 19.62 -6.54
N PRO A 241 21.39 20.20 -7.68
CA PRO A 241 21.11 19.43 -8.89
C PRO A 241 22.36 18.76 -9.51
N LEU A 242 23.57 19.08 -9.02
CA LEU A 242 24.81 18.44 -9.49
C LEU A 242 25.05 17.08 -8.81
N THR A 243 24.52 16.91 -7.60
CA THR A 243 24.75 15.71 -6.78
C THR A 243 23.47 14.93 -6.50
N GLU A 244 22.30 15.51 -6.74
CA GLU A 244 21.00 14.91 -6.48
C GLU A 244 20.13 14.92 -7.74
N THR A 245 19.32 13.88 -7.89
CA THR A 245 18.42 13.74 -9.03
C THR A 245 16.97 13.63 -8.56
N LEU A 246 16.07 14.30 -9.29
CA LEU A 246 14.63 14.12 -9.16
C LEU A 246 14.18 13.03 -10.13
N GLY A 247 13.44 12.04 -9.63
CA GLY A 247 12.82 11.01 -10.45
C GLY A 247 11.66 11.57 -11.27
N GLN A 248 11.17 10.77 -12.21
CA GLN A 248 9.96 11.09 -12.97
C GLN A 248 8.74 10.50 -12.31
N PRO A 249 7.58 11.17 -12.33
CA PRO A 249 6.34 10.61 -11.82
C PRO A 249 5.91 9.39 -12.67
N THR A 250 5.20 8.46 -12.04
CA THR A 250 4.55 7.36 -12.75
C THR A 250 3.52 7.88 -13.73
N THR A 251 3.33 7.17 -14.83
CA THR A 251 2.37 7.52 -15.90
C THR A 251 1.10 6.67 -15.87
N THR A 252 0.97 5.74 -14.92
CA THR A 252 -0.20 4.89 -14.73
C THR A 252 -1.46 5.71 -14.49
N VAL A 253 -2.59 5.20 -14.98
CA VAL A 253 -3.89 5.86 -14.84
C VAL A 253 -4.40 5.71 -13.39
N MET A 254 -5.23 6.62 -12.94
CA MET A 254 -5.90 6.51 -11.65
C MET A 254 -6.90 5.36 -11.65
N MET A 255 -6.98 4.63 -10.56
CA MET A 255 -7.99 3.59 -10.36
C MET A 255 -9.35 4.21 -10.03
N SER A 256 -10.42 3.62 -10.56
CA SER A 256 -11.79 4.07 -10.36
C SER A 256 -12.65 2.98 -9.73
N THR A 257 -13.74 3.37 -9.09
CA THR A 257 -14.71 2.42 -8.51
C THR A 257 -15.59 1.73 -9.55
N PHE A 258 -15.43 2.06 -10.83
CA PHE A 258 -16.13 1.39 -11.94
C PHE A 258 -15.42 0.12 -12.40
N GLU A 259 -14.18 -0.06 -12.01
CA GLU A 259 -13.32 -1.19 -12.39
C GLU A 259 -12.82 -1.84 -11.09
N GLY A 260 -13.19 -3.09 -10.88
CA GLY A 260 -12.81 -3.81 -9.68
C GLY A 260 -13.93 -4.68 -9.13
N ASP A 261 -13.61 -5.46 -8.11
CA ASP A 261 -14.53 -6.41 -7.51
C ASP A 261 -14.41 -6.42 -5.98
N LEU A 262 -15.52 -6.66 -5.31
CA LEU A 262 -15.57 -6.89 -3.88
C LEU A 262 -16.14 -8.27 -3.59
N PHE A 263 -15.47 -9.05 -2.75
CA PHE A 263 -15.85 -10.40 -2.40
C PHE A 263 -16.06 -10.53 -0.89
N GLU A 264 -17.07 -11.31 -0.50
CA GLU A 264 -17.31 -11.70 0.87
C GLU A 264 -17.49 -13.22 0.94
N GLY A 265 -16.64 -13.91 1.70
CA GLY A 265 -16.64 -15.37 1.80
C GLY A 265 -16.40 -16.09 0.46
N GLY A 266 -15.69 -15.45 -0.48
CA GLY A 266 -15.45 -15.94 -1.83
C GLY A 266 -16.60 -15.71 -2.82
N THR A 267 -17.66 -15.02 -2.40
CA THR A 267 -18.80 -14.65 -3.25
C THR A 267 -18.76 -13.16 -3.54
N GLY A 268 -18.97 -12.75 -4.78
CA GLY A 268 -19.05 -11.35 -5.18
C GLY A 268 -20.13 -10.58 -4.40
N LEU A 269 -19.80 -9.36 -3.96
CA LEU A 269 -20.70 -8.46 -3.26
C LEU A 269 -21.07 -7.28 -4.18
N ASN A 270 -21.84 -7.58 -5.22
CA ASN A 270 -22.11 -6.66 -6.33
C ASN A 270 -23.08 -5.51 -5.98
N HIS A 271 -23.63 -5.51 -4.77
CA HIS A 271 -24.58 -4.49 -4.27
C HIS A 271 -23.93 -3.53 -3.25
N ALA A 272 -22.62 -3.56 -3.13
CA ALA A 272 -21.88 -2.59 -2.31
C ALA A 272 -21.98 -1.18 -2.88
N THR A 273 -22.12 -0.18 -2.00
CA THR A 273 -22.25 1.23 -2.38
C THR A 273 -21.08 2.08 -1.91
N ALA A 274 -20.36 1.68 -0.88
CA ALA A 274 -19.14 2.33 -0.43
C ALA A 274 -18.28 1.35 0.35
N LEU A 275 -16.96 1.54 0.29
CA LEU A 275 -16.00 0.80 1.08
C LEU A 275 -14.90 1.75 1.55
N ASN A 276 -14.64 1.75 2.84
CA ASN A 276 -13.50 2.42 3.44
C ASN A 276 -12.64 1.37 4.15
N LEU A 277 -11.33 1.47 4.00
CA LEU A 277 -10.37 0.59 4.65
C LEU A 277 -9.25 1.44 5.27
N SER A 278 -8.90 1.17 6.51
CA SER A 278 -7.80 1.83 7.20
C SER A 278 -6.92 0.80 7.91
N LEU A 279 -5.62 0.96 7.73
CA LEU A 279 -4.58 0.28 8.48
C LEU A 279 -3.84 1.33 9.31
N GLU A 280 -3.86 1.18 10.63
CA GLU A 280 -3.24 2.08 11.59
C GLU A 280 -2.19 1.34 12.42
N ASN A 281 -1.01 1.95 12.58
CA ASN A 281 0.12 1.38 13.31
C ASN A 281 0.21 1.87 14.76
N GLY A 282 -0.62 2.85 15.16
CA GLY A 282 -0.63 3.41 16.52
C GLY A 282 0.72 3.99 16.92
N MET A 283 1.36 4.71 16.01
CA MET A 283 2.68 5.29 16.24
C MET A 283 2.62 6.56 17.08
N GLU A 284 3.64 6.78 17.89
CA GLU A 284 3.80 7.98 18.72
C GLU A 284 5.26 8.46 18.71
N ALA A 285 5.44 9.79 18.65
CA ALA A 285 6.76 10.40 18.79
C ALA A 285 7.28 10.28 20.23
N ILE A 286 8.55 9.94 20.39
CA ILE A 286 9.23 9.84 21.69
C ILE A 286 10.18 11.01 21.82
N TYR A 287 10.14 11.67 22.98
CA TYR A 287 11.00 12.81 23.28
C TYR A 287 12.04 12.47 24.34
N ARG A 288 13.11 13.24 24.41
CA ARG A 288 14.15 13.12 25.42
C ARG A 288 14.42 14.48 26.06
N LEU A 289 15.00 14.46 27.26
CA LEU A 289 15.40 15.69 27.94
C LEU A 289 16.39 16.48 27.10
N PHE A 290 16.25 17.80 27.16
CA PHE A 290 17.14 18.78 26.48
C PHE A 290 17.09 18.74 24.94
N SER A 291 16.05 18.15 24.37
CA SER A 291 15.76 18.19 22.94
C SER A 291 14.33 18.64 22.70
N ARG A 292 14.12 19.50 21.72
CA ARG A 292 12.77 19.89 21.25
C ARG A 292 12.25 18.89 20.23
N ASP A 293 13.13 18.40 19.37
CA ASP A 293 12.76 17.48 18.30
C ASP A 293 12.55 16.06 18.87
N ALA A 294 11.64 15.33 18.24
CA ALA A 294 11.42 13.93 18.55
C ALA A 294 12.72 13.13 18.41
N TYR A 295 13.00 12.29 19.38
CA TYR A 295 14.17 11.41 19.39
C TYR A 295 14.00 10.23 18.44
N ASP A 296 12.81 9.61 18.49
CA ASP A 296 12.42 8.47 17.66
C ASP A 296 10.90 8.38 17.64
N ILE A 297 10.36 7.45 16.85
CA ILE A 297 8.94 7.15 16.77
C ILE A 297 8.74 5.73 17.33
N LYS A 298 7.82 5.58 18.27
CA LYS A 298 7.45 4.29 18.84
C LYS A 298 6.40 3.62 17.97
N LEU A 299 6.57 2.35 17.65
CA LEU A 299 5.58 1.53 16.95
C LEU A 299 4.53 1.02 17.94
N GLY A 300 3.25 1.15 17.60
CA GLY A 300 2.12 0.62 18.35
C GLY A 300 1.65 -0.74 17.85
N ARG A 301 0.38 -1.06 18.10
CA ARG A 301 -0.26 -2.26 17.56
C ARG A 301 -0.94 -1.91 16.24
N ILE A 302 -0.81 -2.81 15.28
CA ILE A 302 -1.55 -2.71 14.03
C ILE A 302 -3.05 -2.89 14.29
N ASN A 303 -3.84 -2.05 13.65
CA ASN A 303 -5.29 -2.12 13.63
C ASN A 303 -5.74 -1.98 12.17
N VAL A 304 -6.41 -3.01 11.65
CA VAL A 304 -7.02 -2.98 10.31
C VAL A 304 -8.51 -2.97 10.48
N SER A 305 -9.15 -1.90 10.05
CA SER A 305 -10.60 -1.68 10.19
C SER A 305 -11.14 -0.96 8.96
N GLY A 306 -12.45 -1.01 8.79
CA GLY A 306 -13.09 -0.31 7.70
C GLY A 306 -14.60 -0.31 7.85
N SER A 307 -15.26 0.31 6.90
CA SER A 307 -16.71 0.33 6.78
C SER A 307 -17.13 -0.10 5.37
N LEU A 308 -18.25 -0.80 5.31
CA LEU A 308 -18.86 -1.30 4.10
C LEU A 308 -20.34 -0.90 4.10
N SER A 309 -20.78 -0.24 3.04
CA SER A 309 -22.17 0.05 2.80
C SER A 309 -22.68 -0.77 1.62
N ALA A 310 -23.86 -1.37 1.75
CA ALA A 310 -24.42 -2.19 0.69
C ALA A 310 -25.97 -2.07 0.68
N TYR A 311 -26.59 -2.24 -0.49
CA TYR A 311 -28.04 -2.42 -0.57
C TYR A 311 -28.43 -3.73 0.12
N ILE A 312 -29.61 -3.76 0.76
CA ILE A 312 -30.12 -4.95 1.44
C ILE A 312 -30.73 -5.89 0.39
N GLU A 313 -30.05 -6.98 0.10
CA GLU A 313 -30.56 -8.06 -0.76
C GLU A 313 -31.00 -9.27 0.07
N ASP A 314 -30.24 -9.59 1.13
CA ASP A 314 -30.48 -10.73 2.02
C ASP A 314 -30.01 -10.43 3.45
N ASN A 315 -30.16 -11.40 4.35
CA ASN A 315 -29.71 -11.29 5.73
C ASN A 315 -28.30 -11.85 5.98
N ARG A 316 -27.57 -12.29 4.95
CA ARG A 316 -26.31 -13.01 5.09
C ARG A 316 -25.26 -12.26 5.92
N LEU A 317 -25.06 -10.98 5.63
CA LEU A 317 -24.10 -10.15 6.37
C LEU A 317 -24.60 -9.86 7.79
N LYS A 318 -25.91 -9.59 7.96
CA LYS A 318 -26.53 -9.36 9.27
C LYS A 318 -26.47 -10.59 10.16
N ASP A 319 -26.71 -11.78 9.60
CA ASP A 319 -26.59 -13.05 10.34
C ASP A 319 -25.14 -13.32 10.78
N LYS A 320 -24.15 -12.99 9.96
CA LYS A 320 -22.72 -13.06 10.34
C LYS A 320 -22.36 -12.07 11.45
N TYR A 321 -22.91 -10.88 11.39
CA TYR A 321 -22.74 -9.87 12.47
C TYR A 321 -23.33 -10.40 13.78
N LEU A 322 -24.59 -10.83 13.79
CA LEU A 322 -25.27 -11.35 14.99
C LEU A 322 -24.64 -12.64 15.51
N GLY A 323 -24.20 -13.52 14.61
CA GLY A 323 -23.53 -14.78 14.94
C GLY A 323 -22.05 -14.64 15.27
N GLU A 324 -21.49 -13.40 15.27
CA GLU A 324 -20.06 -13.13 15.47
C GLU A 324 -19.13 -13.93 14.54
N THR A 325 -19.62 -14.28 13.36
CA THR A 325 -18.92 -15.14 12.40
C THR A 325 -17.84 -14.33 11.69
N LYS A 326 -16.61 -14.86 11.66
CA LYS A 326 -15.54 -14.30 10.84
C LYS A 326 -15.70 -14.72 9.40
N THR A 327 -15.40 -13.82 8.50
CA THR A 327 -15.49 -14.03 7.05
C THR A 327 -14.25 -13.50 6.36
N ALA A 328 -14.00 -13.94 5.13
CA ALA A 328 -12.97 -13.36 4.29
C ALA A 328 -13.56 -12.18 3.50
N LEU A 329 -12.84 -11.07 3.46
CA LEU A 329 -13.12 -9.93 2.56
C LEU A 329 -11.97 -9.82 1.56
N GLY A 330 -12.30 -9.76 0.28
CA GLY A 330 -11.35 -9.56 -0.82
C GLY A 330 -11.78 -8.37 -1.65
N ILE A 331 -10.84 -7.51 -2.01
CA ILE A 331 -11.06 -6.31 -2.80
C ILE A 331 -10.07 -6.34 -3.95
N VAL A 332 -10.54 -6.14 -5.17
CA VAL A 332 -9.71 -5.97 -6.36
C VAL A 332 -9.91 -4.57 -6.89
N LEU A 333 -8.83 -3.80 -6.98
CA LEU A 333 -8.79 -2.45 -7.50
C LEU A 333 -7.91 -2.45 -8.74
N THR A 334 -8.42 -2.01 -9.89
CA THR A 334 -7.70 -2.10 -11.16
C THR A 334 -7.80 -0.81 -11.96
N ASP A 335 -6.82 -0.59 -12.84
CA ASP A 335 -6.82 0.46 -13.87
C ASP A 335 -7.14 -0.11 -15.26
N GLY A 336 -7.58 -1.39 -15.32
CA GLY A 336 -7.86 -2.11 -16.56
C GLY A 336 -6.67 -2.94 -17.08
N GLU A 337 -5.45 -2.61 -16.67
CA GLU A 337 -4.21 -3.34 -17.01
C GLU A 337 -3.59 -3.93 -15.76
N ASN A 338 -3.38 -3.12 -14.74
CA ASN A 338 -2.75 -3.52 -13.48
C ASN A 338 -3.77 -3.55 -12.35
N ALA A 339 -3.49 -4.31 -11.29
CA ALA A 339 -4.39 -4.36 -10.15
C ALA A 339 -3.66 -4.46 -8.81
N TYR A 340 -4.32 -3.99 -7.76
CA TYR A 340 -4.05 -4.35 -6.38
C TYR A 340 -5.19 -5.22 -5.87
N ARG A 341 -4.86 -6.39 -5.34
CA ARG A 341 -5.79 -7.25 -4.64
C ARG A 341 -5.48 -7.22 -3.15
N LEU A 342 -6.46 -6.83 -2.35
CA LEU A 342 -6.38 -6.80 -0.90
C LEU A 342 -7.22 -7.95 -0.35
N ASP A 343 -6.63 -8.81 0.47
CA ASP A 343 -7.31 -9.95 1.08
C ASP A 343 -7.20 -9.90 2.60
N MET A 344 -8.34 -9.95 3.27
CA MET A 344 -8.50 -10.06 4.72
C MET A 344 -9.20 -11.38 5.02
N SER A 345 -8.45 -12.44 5.32
CA SER A 345 -8.98 -13.79 5.51
C SER A 345 -9.84 -13.94 6.77
N ARG A 346 -9.69 -13.05 7.76
CA ARG A 346 -10.38 -13.08 9.04
C ARG A 346 -10.95 -11.73 9.45
N ALA A 347 -11.92 -11.22 8.69
CA ALA A 347 -12.69 -10.04 9.05
C ALA A 347 -13.91 -10.40 9.92
N LYS A 348 -14.28 -9.54 10.86
CA LYS A 348 -15.49 -9.62 11.67
C LYS A 348 -16.25 -8.32 11.54
N LEU A 349 -17.55 -8.41 11.27
CA LEU A 349 -18.45 -7.26 11.31
C LEU A 349 -18.68 -6.86 12.76
N THR A 350 -18.55 -5.58 13.09
CA THR A 350 -18.62 -5.05 14.45
C THR A 350 -19.85 -4.21 14.71
N THR A 351 -20.44 -3.65 13.66
CA THR A 351 -21.70 -2.90 13.69
C THR A 351 -22.57 -3.31 12.51
N ALA A 352 -23.86 -3.05 12.61
CA ALA A 352 -24.82 -3.14 11.51
C ALA A 352 -25.91 -2.10 11.75
N SER A 353 -26.02 -1.11 10.88
CA SER A 353 -27.07 -0.10 10.92
C SER A 353 -27.80 -0.05 9.59
N GLU A 354 -29.12 0.08 9.62
CA GLU A 354 -29.94 0.20 8.43
C GLU A 354 -30.28 1.67 8.19
N GLU A 355 -30.14 2.11 6.96
CA GLU A 355 -30.46 3.46 6.52
C GLU A 355 -31.39 3.42 5.30
N GLY A 356 -32.30 4.36 5.26
CA GLY A 356 -33.26 4.56 4.18
C GLY A 356 -34.61 5.00 4.72
N SER A 357 -35.33 5.79 3.95
CA SER A 357 -36.66 6.26 4.30
C SER A 357 -37.51 6.48 3.06
N GLY A 358 -38.81 6.27 3.19
CA GLY A 358 -39.76 6.51 2.11
C GLY A 358 -39.57 5.56 0.93
N ASP A 359 -39.38 6.12 -0.27
CA ASP A 359 -39.24 5.35 -1.53
C ASP A 359 -37.77 5.03 -1.86
N ASP A 360 -36.80 5.35 -0.97
CA ASP A 360 -35.39 5.10 -1.18
C ASP A 360 -35.05 3.61 -1.02
N ALA A 361 -34.06 3.13 -1.75
CA ALA A 361 -33.50 1.81 -1.54
C ALA A 361 -32.85 1.71 -0.17
N LEU A 362 -33.17 0.66 0.59
CA LEU A 362 -32.57 0.45 1.91
C LEU A 362 -31.13 0.02 1.79
N THR A 363 -30.27 0.72 2.51
CA THR A 363 -28.84 0.39 2.63
C THR A 363 -28.55 -0.09 4.06
N GLN A 364 -27.54 -0.93 4.17
CA GLN A 364 -27.01 -1.39 5.44
C GLN A 364 -25.54 -1.06 5.52
N ASN A 365 -25.15 -0.40 6.61
CA ASN A 365 -23.78 0.00 6.89
C ASN A 365 -23.20 -0.94 7.94
N TYR A 366 -22.03 -1.46 7.65
CA TYR A 366 -21.28 -2.37 8.50
C TYR A 366 -19.89 -1.79 8.76
N ASP A 367 -19.47 -1.73 10.01
CA ASP A 367 -18.05 -1.61 10.33
C ASP A 367 -17.46 -3.00 10.45
N PHE A 368 -16.22 -3.16 10.04
CA PHE A 368 -15.51 -4.41 10.17
C PHE A 368 -14.12 -4.20 10.74
N ARG A 369 -13.58 -5.26 11.30
CA ARG A 369 -12.20 -5.32 11.76
C ARG A 369 -11.56 -6.63 11.30
N ALA A 370 -10.35 -6.52 10.74
CA ALA A 370 -9.57 -7.69 10.38
C ALA A 370 -8.66 -8.12 11.56
N PHE A 371 -8.42 -9.42 11.64
CA PHE A 371 -7.60 -10.04 12.67
C PHE A 371 -6.54 -10.91 12.03
N ASN A 372 -5.42 -11.06 12.72
CA ASN A 372 -4.34 -11.93 12.28
C ASN A 372 -4.86 -13.33 11.98
N ASP A 373 -4.53 -13.82 10.79
CA ASP A 373 -4.72 -15.22 10.42
C ASP A 373 -3.39 -15.94 10.54
N GLN A 374 -3.30 -16.88 11.48
CA GLN A 374 -2.06 -17.61 11.74
C GLN A 374 -1.57 -18.42 10.53
N ALA A 375 -2.46 -18.83 9.64
CA ALA A 375 -2.09 -19.55 8.41
C ALA A 375 -1.44 -18.62 7.38
N VAL A 376 -1.90 -17.37 7.31
CA VAL A 376 -1.38 -16.34 6.40
C VAL A 376 -0.23 -15.56 7.04
N GLY A 377 -0.28 -15.39 8.38
CA GLY A 377 0.67 -14.61 9.17
C GLY A 377 0.44 -13.10 9.06
N SER A 378 -0.78 -12.65 8.72
CA SER A 378 -1.11 -11.24 8.50
C SER A 378 -2.60 -10.99 8.76
N GLU A 379 -2.97 -9.75 9.11
CA GLU A 379 -4.34 -9.26 9.19
C GLU A 379 -4.91 -8.97 7.80
N ILE A 380 -4.06 -8.47 6.92
CA ILE A 380 -4.37 -8.11 5.54
C ILE A 380 -3.16 -8.39 4.66
N THR A 381 -3.39 -8.83 3.44
CA THR A 381 -2.35 -8.96 2.40
C THR A 381 -2.71 -8.09 1.22
N ILE A 382 -1.72 -7.51 0.57
CA ILE A 382 -1.87 -6.88 -0.75
C ILE A 382 -1.07 -7.68 -1.75
N THR A 383 -1.71 -8.05 -2.86
CA THR A 383 -1.04 -8.64 -4.03
C THR A 383 -1.00 -7.58 -5.12
N ARG A 384 0.18 -7.33 -5.65
CA ARG A 384 0.43 -6.40 -6.75
C ARG A 384 0.49 -7.19 -8.05
N ILE A 385 -0.51 -7.00 -8.90
CA ILE A 385 -0.69 -7.67 -10.18
C ILE A 385 -0.31 -6.69 -11.28
N ALA A 386 0.81 -6.94 -11.95
CA ALA A 386 1.23 -6.16 -13.13
C ALA A 386 0.79 -6.88 -14.41
N ALA A 387 0.44 -6.09 -15.46
CA ALA A 387 0.07 -6.61 -16.78
C ALA A 387 1.26 -7.26 -17.49
#